data_c15135e3c4213181401630427e057c2e
#
_entry.id   c15135e3c4213181401630427e057c2e
#
_cell.length_a   1.000
_cell.length_b   1.000
_cell.length_c   1.000
_cell.angle_alpha   90.00
_cell.angle_beta   90.00
_cell.angle_gamma   90.00
#
_symmetry.space_group_name_H-M   'P 1'
#
loop_
_entity.id
_entity.type
_entity.pdbx_description
1 polymer ?
#
loop_
_entity_poly.entity_id
_entity_poly.type
_entity_poly.pdbx_seq_one_letter_code
_entity_poly.pdbx_strand_id
1 'polypeptide(L)'
;MKQQLVEDSATDQLELEVWDHNVRVVPTAALISIIVGASTEVSLATATISATGVCTYVPGATVLADLAEDAVAEWKLTIAGEPKYFRQMFDIVLRPLHPAVTDEDLISECAQLQEYKYMASGLAESGTSVSLTSILLKEYADNHFQGGTLEIVDGACAGEKQRISGNVSSTGTVTLDTSLSTTIDTTSRFVARRTYQREIDRAWEDVQAMIQSKGYRPALVMNSEDIRPVHLFWTLVKVCRNLSRSPEDIWWKRAETFDGEFQSRSGMLKFNYDSNEDDWPDAHKSFRPSFRR
;
A
#
# COMPACT_ATOMS: atom_id res chain seq x y z
N MET A 1 7.46 2.04 -2.61
CA MET A 1 6.71 3.17 -3.22
C MET A 1 7.42 4.46 -2.84
N LYS A 2 7.61 5.36 -3.80
CA LYS A 2 8.12 6.70 -3.53
C LYS A 2 6.97 7.50 -2.88
N GLN A 3 7.20 8.02 -1.69
CA GLN A 3 6.17 8.77 -0.96
C GLN A 3 5.99 10.14 -1.62
N GLN A 4 4.76 10.66 -1.63
CA GLN A 4 4.44 11.99 -2.14
C GLN A 4 3.89 12.82 -0.98
N LEU A 5 4.44 14.01 -0.76
CA LEU A 5 3.98 14.97 0.22
C LEU A 5 3.43 16.19 -0.52
N VAL A 6 2.40 16.80 0.04
CA VAL A 6 1.77 17.98 -0.57
C VAL A 6 2.59 19.23 -0.27
N GLU A 7 2.79 20.09 -1.28
CA GLU A 7 3.38 21.40 -1.12
C GLU A 7 2.67 22.21 -0.03
N ASP A 8 3.42 22.99 0.74
CA ASP A 8 2.94 23.79 1.86
C ASP A 8 2.16 23.03 2.95
N SER A 9 2.18 21.69 2.94
CA SER A 9 1.50 20.91 3.96
C SER A 9 2.19 21.02 5.32
N ALA A 10 1.42 21.39 6.35
CA ALA A 10 1.88 21.41 7.73
C ALA A 10 1.70 20.06 8.46
N THR A 11 1.02 19.10 7.83
CA THR A 11 0.58 17.85 8.48
C THR A 11 1.05 16.57 7.80
N ASP A 12 1.52 16.66 6.55
CA ASP A 12 2.03 15.50 5.84
C ASP A 12 3.27 14.95 6.51
N GLN A 13 3.37 13.64 6.55
CA GLN A 13 4.45 12.97 7.27
C GLN A 13 5.19 11.96 6.39
N LEU A 14 6.49 11.87 6.62
CA LEU A 14 7.31 10.79 6.12
C LEU A 14 7.20 9.58 7.06
N GLU A 15 7.06 8.40 6.50
CA GLU A 15 6.96 7.15 7.26
C GLU A 15 8.04 6.17 6.80
N LEU A 16 8.68 5.51 7.77
CA LEU A 16 9.63 4.45 7.52
C LEU A 16 9.35 3.26 8.43
N GLU A 17 9.18 2.08 7.84
CA GLU A 17 9.15 0.79 8.53
C GLU A 17 10.42 0.00 8.21
N VAL A 18 11.02 -0.61 9.22
CA VAL A 18 12.19 -1.47 9.03
C VAL A 18 11.82 -2.91 9.32
N TRP A 19 12.17 -3.78 8.39
CA TRP A 19 11.91 -5.21 8.47
C TRP A 19 13.24 -5.98 8.42
N ASP A 20 13.38 -6.95 9.31
CA ASP A 20 14.47 -7.93 9.31
C ASP A 20 13.87 -9.34 9.25
N HIS A 21 14.20 -10.12 8.21
CA HIS A 21 13.69 -11.48 8.00
C HIS A 21 12.17 -11.63 8.19
N ASN A 22 11.38 -10.71 7.59
CA ASN A 22 9.91 -10.63 7.72
C ASN A 22 9.38 -10.32 9.13
N VAL A 23 10.24 -9.87 10.04
CA VAL A 23 9.85 -9.35 11.35
C VAL A 23 10.06 -7.84 11.35
N ARG A 24 9.04 -7.08 11.77
CA ARG A 24 9.18 -5.63 11.94
C ARG A 24 10.11 -5.36 13.11
N VAL A 25 11.11 -4.52 12.88
CA VAL A 25 12.07 -4.10 13.91
C VAL A 25 11.61 -2.79 14.53
N VAL A 26 11.60 -2.73 15.86
CA VAL A 26 11.29 -1.48 16.59
C VAL A 26 12.60 -0.78 16.96
N PRO A 27 12.93 0.37 16.34
CA PRO A 27 14.12 1.15 16.71
C PRO A 27 13.97 1.75 18.12
N THR A 28 15.09 1.96 18.79
CA THR A 28 15.11 2.65 20.10
C THR A 28 15.29 4.15 19.97
N ALA A 29 15.80 4.63 18.85
CA ALA A 29 15.88 6.05 18.50
C ALA A 29 15.81 6.23 16.98
N ALA A 30 15.24 7.35 16.53
CA ALA A 30 15.15 7.74 15.12
C ALA A 30 15.49 9.22 14.95
N LEU A 31 16.45 9.49 14.08
CA LEU A 31 16.80 10.84 13.62
C LEU A 31 16.62 10.87 12.11
N ILE A 32 16.27 12.05 11.59
CA ILE A 32 16.07 12.27 10.14
C ILE A 32 16.80 13.53 9.68
N SER A 33 17.35 13.46 8.49
CA SER A 33 17.81 14.63 7.72
C SER A 33 17.07 14.66 6.39
N ILE A 34 16.65 15.85 5.96
CA ILE A 34 15.91 16.04 4.70
C ILE A 34 16.74 16.94 3.79
N ILE A 35 16.91 16.48 2.56
CA ILE A 35 17.65 17.15 1.49
C ILE A 35 16.68 17.37 0.33
N VAL A 36 16.48 18.63 -0.05
CA VAL A 36 15.67 19.03 -1.21
C VAL A 36 16.63 19.67 -2.23
N GLY A 37 16.75 19.04 -3.39
CA GLY A 37 17.75 19.48 -4.38
C GLY A 37 19.19 19.40 -3.84
N ALA A 38 19.86 20.55 -3.69
CA ALA A 38 21.21 20.66 -3.13
C ALA A 38 21.23 21.15 -1.67
N SER A 39 20.08 21.49 -1.10
CA SER A 39 19.94 22.05 0.25
C SER A 39 19.58 21.01 1.28
N THR A 40 20.23 21.06 2.47
CA THR A 40 19.78 20.29 3.64
C THR A 40 18.82 21.15 4.43
N GLU A 41 17.52 20.87 4.30
CA GLU A 41 16.45 21.63 4.94
C GLU A 41 16.25 21.23 6.40
N VAL A 42 16.51 19.96 6.71
CA VAL A 42 16.43 19.40 8.06
C VAL A 42 17.70 18.62 8.34
N SER A 43 18.32 18.83 9.50
CA SER A 43 19.52 18.10 9.91
C SER A 43 19.32 17.42 11.25
N LEU A 44 19.37 16.08 11.24
CA LEU A 44 19.31 15.21 12.43
C LEU A 44 18.17 15.54 13.41
N ALA A 45 16.99 15.87 12.89
CA ALA A 45 15.80 16.09 13.71
C ALA A 45 15.29 14.77 14.30
N THR A 46 14.72 14.83 15.50
CA THR A 46 14.15 13.66 16.16
C THR A 46 12.83 13.29 15.50
N ALA A 47 12.70 12.04 15.09
CA ALA A 47 11.47 11.46 14.56
C ALA A 47 10.72 10.68 15.65
N THR A 48 9.41 10.56 15.51
CA THR A 48 8.55 9.78 16.42
C THR A 48 8.61 8.30 16.06
N ILE A 49 8.64 7.42 17.05
CA ILE A 49 8.57 5.98 16.87
C ILE A 49 7.29 5.47 17.52
N SER A 50 6.44 4.81 16.72
CA SER A 50 5.22 4.16 17.25
C SER A 50 5.55 2.90 18.04
N ALA A 51 4.60 2.42 18.85
CA ALA A 51 4.74 1.14 19.56
C ALA A 51 4.94 -0.06 18.59
N THR A 52 4.50 0.07 17.36
CA THR A 52 4.66 -0.95 16.31
C THR A 52 5.94 -0.80 15.49
N GLY A 53 6.80 0.20 15.80
CA GLY A 53 8.09 0.39 15.14
C GLY A 53 8.04 1.24 13.86
N VAL A 54 6.92 1.91 13.57
CA VAL A 54 6.84 2.89 12.47
C VAL A 54 7.53 4.18 12.93
N CYS A 55 8.53 4.63 12.18
CA CYS A 55 9.17 5.92 12.37
C CYS A 55 8.44 6.97 11.54
N THR A 56 8.01 8.07 12.15
CA THR A 56 7.29 9.16 11.48
C THR A 56 7.95 10.51 11.73
N TYR A 57 7.92 11.37 10.71
CA TYR A 57 8.41 12.75 10.81
C TYR A 57 7.54 13.68 9.97
N VAL A 58 7.13 14.82 10.53
CA VAL A 58 6.39 15.88 9.84
C VAL A 58 7.38 16.98 9.45
N PRO A 59 7.70 17.15 8.15
CA PRO A 59 8.68 18.18 7.71
C PRO A 59 8.20 19.62 7.98
N GLY A 60 6.90 19.84 7.89
CA GLY A 60 6.28 21.17 7.98
C GLY A 60 6.33 21.96 6.68
N ALA A 61 5.45 22.98 6.57
CA ALA A 61 5.25 23.77 5.36
C ALA A 61 6.53 24.45 4.82
N THR A 62 7.42 24.88 5.71
CA THR A 62 8.67 25.55 5.28
C THR A 62 9.65 24.63 4.55
N VAL A 63 9.64 23.33 4.86
CA VAL A 63 10.47 22.33 4.16
C VAL A 63 9.82 21.88 2.86
N LEU A 64 8.49 21.95 2.80
CA LEU A 64 7.67 21.57 1.66
C LEU A 64 7.23 22.79 0.81
N ALA A 65 7.93 23.93 0.92
CA ALA A 65 7.51 25.19 0.30
C ALA A 65 7.63 25.22 -1.22
N ASP A 66 8.47 24.37 -1.80
CA ASP A 66 8.72 24.31 -3.23
C ASP A 66 8.50 22.89 -3.75
N LEU A 67 7.92 22.77 -4.94
CA LEU A 67 7.78 21.50 -5.65
C LEU A 67 9.14 20.86 -5.92
N ALA A 68 9.30 19.60 -5.61
CA ALA A 68 10.56 18.90 -5.81
C ALA A 68 10.37 17.42 -6.14
N GLU A 69 11.18 16.93 -7.08
CA GLU A 69 11.35 15.51 -7.33
C GLU A 69 12.60 14.98 -6.67
N ASP A 70 12.55 13.72 -6.28
CA ASP A 70 13.71 13.00 -5.72
C ASP A 70 14.31 13.67 -4.47
N ALA A 71 13.50 14.37 -3.67
CA ALA A 71 13.90 14.79 -2.34
C ALA A 71 14.29 13.56 -1.50
N VAL A 72 15.25 13.73 -0.62
CA VAL A 72 15.84 12.61 0.12
C VAL A 72 15.64 12.77 1.60
N ALA A 73 15.07 11.76 2.24
CA ALA A 73 15.08 11.59 3.68
C ALA A 73 16.14 10.56 4.08
N GLU A 74 17.14 11.01 4.83
CA GLU A 74 18.17 10.14 5.41
C GLU A 74 17.84 9.86 6.87
N TRP A 75 17.45 8.61 7.14
CA TRP A 75 17.10 8.14 8.46
C TRP A 75 18.29 7.51 9.15
N LYS A 76 18.58 7.93 10.38
CA LYS A 76 19.53 7.30 11.27
C LYS A 76 18.77 6.66 12.42
N LEU A 77 18.64 5.34 12.39
CA LEU A 77 17.91 4.56 13.39
C LEU A 77 18.89 3.84 14.32
N THR A 78 18.58 3.78 15.61
CA THR A 78 19.30 2.92 16.55
C THR A 78 18.54 1.61 16.70
N ILE A 79 19.12 0.50 16.23
CA ILE A 79 18.55 -0.85 16.27
C ILE A 79 19.51 -1.77 17.00
N ALA A 80 19.04 -2.43 18.06
CA ALA A 80 19.88 -3.28 18.92
C ALA A 80 21.15 -2.58 19.43
N GLY A 81 21.09 -1.27 19.70
CA GLY A 81 22.21 -0.47 20.17
C GLY A 81 23.13 0.08 19.07
N GLU A 82 22.97 -0.35 17.82
CA GLU A 82 23.82 0.05 16.70
C GLU A 82 23.12 1.04 15.78
N PRO A 83 23.83 2.07 15.26
CA PRO A 83 23.25 3.00 14.29
C PRO A 83 23.13 2.32 12.91
N LYS A 84 21.96 2.40 12.31
CA LYS A 84 21.65 1.98 10.94
C LYS A 84 21.15 3.18 10.13
N TYR A 85 21.58 3.27 8.87
CA TYR A 85 21.22 4.36 7.99
C TYR A 85 20.33 3.85 6.85
N PHE A 86 19.22 4.55 6.62
CA PHE A 86 18.28 4.26 5.54
C PHE A 86 18.06 5.52 4.73
N ARG A 87 17.96 5.36 3.43
CA ARG A 87 17.70 6.47 2.50
C ARG A 87 16.35 6.21 1.83
N GLN A 88 15.46 7.17 1.94
CA GLN A 88 14.14 7.16 1.33
C GLN A 88 14.02 8.35 0.40
N MET A 89 13.56 8.10 -0.83
CA MET A 89 13.26 9.17 -1.77
C MET A 89 11.78 9.50 -1.70
N PHE A 90 11.44 10.79 -1.81
CA PHE A 90 10.07 11.26 -1.85
C PHE A 90 9.94 12.45 -2.80
N ASP A 91 8.71 12.78 -3.19
CA ASP A 91 8.40 13.94 -4.03
C ASP A 91 7.57 14.95 -3.24
N ILE A 92 7.79 16.24 -3.50
CA ILE A 92 6.92 17.33 -3.05
C ILE A 92 6.07 17.70 -4.26
N VAL A 93 4.75 17.55 -4.14
CA VAL A 93 3.80 17.63 -5.25
C VAL A 93 2.61 18.53 -4.90
N LEU A 94 1.98 19.15 -5.88
CA LEU A 94 0.72 19.88 -5.67
C LEU A 94 -0.39 18.93 -5.23
N ARG A 95 -0.46 17.74 -5.85
CA ARG A 95 -1.44 16.70 -5.56
C ARG A 95 -0.81 15.33 -5.58
N PRO A 96 -0.97 14.53 -4.53
CA PRO A 96 -0.50 13.16 -4.55
C PRO A 96 -1.35 12.32 -5.52
N LEU A 97 -0.67 11.56 -6.36
CA LEU A 97 -1.32 10.61 -7.26
C LEU A 97 -1.55 9.29 -6.50
N HIS A 98 -2.76 9.10 -6.01
CA HIS A 98 -3.14 7.91 -5.24
C HIS A 98 -3.51 6.72 -6.13
N PRO A 99 -3.32 5.47 -5.66
CA PRO A 99 -3.87 4.30 -6.33
C PRO A 99 -5.39 4.43 -6.49
N ALA A 100 -5.88 4.21 -7.72
CA ALA A 100 -7.31 4.33 -8.04
C ALA A 100 -8.06 2.98 -7.99
N VAL A 101 -7.43 1.92 -7.47
CA VAL A 101 -7.96 0.55 -7.45
C VAL A 101 -8.02 0.05 -6.01
N THR A 102 -9.14 -0.59 -5.68
CA THR A 102 -9.43 -1.20 -4.39
C THR A 102 -9.64 -2.71 -4.53
N ASP A 103 -9.72 -3.43 -3.40
CA ASP A 103 -10.07 -4.86 -3.39
C ASP A 103 -11.45 -5.11 -4.02
N GLU A 104 -12.41 -4.20 -3.83
CA GLU A 104 -13.76 -4.29 -4.39
C GLU A 104 -13.72 -4.20 -5.92
N ASP A 105 -12.85 -3.37 -6.50
CA ASP A 105 -12.68 -3.27 -7.95
C ASP A 105 -12.16 -4.58 -8.54
N LEU A 106 -11.17 -5.19 -7.88
CA LEU A 106 -10.61 -6.49 -8.30
C LEU A 106 -11.67 -7.59 -8.25
N ILE A 107 -12.48 -7.63 -7.19
CA ILE A 107 -13.54 -8.62 -7.00
C ILE A 107 -14.67 -8.38 -8.01
N SER A 108 -15.02 -7.13 -8.29
CA SER A 108 -16.02 -6.77 -9.30
C SER A 108 -15.64 -7.26 -10.69
N GLU A 109 -14.37 -7.12 -11.07
CA GLU A 109 -13.87 -7.58 -12.38
C GLU A 109 -13.63 -9.09 -12.42
N CYS A 110 -13.21 -9.69 -11.29
CA CYS A 110 -12.94 -11.12 -11.17
C CYS A 110 -13.61 -11.70 -9.92
N ALA A 111 -14.91 -11.99 -10.01
CA ALA A 111 -15.73 -12.46 -8.89
C ALA A 111 -15.19 -13.72 -8.19
N GLN A 112 -14.44 -14.57 -8.90
CA GLN A 112 -13.82 -15.76 -8.32
C GLN A 112 -12.74 -15.46 -7.29
N LEU A 113 -12.20 -14.23 -7.24
CA LEU A 113 -11.30 -13.79 -6.18
C LEU A 113 -12.00 -13.80 -4.82
N GLN A 114 -13.30 -13.52 -4.78
CA GLN A 114 -14.10 -13.58 -3.55
C GLN A 114 -14.25 -15.01 -3.03
N GLU A 115 -14.37 -16.01 -3.92
CA GLU A 115 -14.53 -17.42 -3.54
C GLU A 115 -13.21 -18.04 -3.07
N TYR A 116 -12.08 -17.52 -3.50
CA TYR A 116 -10.75 -18.09 -3.24
C TYR A 116 -10.22 -17.69 -1.85
N LYS A 117 -10.80 -18.31 -0.78
CA LYS A 117 -10.33 -18.09 0.60
C LYS A 117 -10.16 -16.61 0.98
N TYR A 118 -10.95 -15.74 0.35
CA TYR A 118 -10.89 -14.30 0.59
C TYR A 118 -11.35 -13.95 2.00
N MET A 119 -12.25 -14.75 2.57
CA MET A 119 -12.94 -14.46 3.81
C MET A 119 -13.04 -15.69 4.70
N ALA A 120 -12.83 -15.51 6.01
CA ALA A 120 -13.19 -16.44 7.06
C ALA A 120 -14.23 -15.78 7.98
N SER A 121 -15.27 -16.50 8.36
CA SER A 121 -16.27 -15.99 9.29
C SER A 121 -16.73 -17.08 10.26
N GLY A 122 -17.01 -16.72 11.50
CA GLY A 122 -17.44 -17.66 12.51
C GLY A 122 -17.52 -17.06 13.90
N LEU A 123 -17.52 -17.94 14.91
CA LEU A 123 -17.44 -17.57 16.32
C LEU A 123 -15.97 -17.61 16.79
N ALA A 124 -15.61 -16.67 17.63
CA ALA A 124 -14.36 -16.70 18.36
C ALA A 124 -14.40 -17.80 19.43
N GLU A 125 -13.31 -18.53 19.59
CA GLU A 125 -13.14 -19.47 20.71
C GLU A 125 -12.55 -18.76 21.92
N SER A 126 -11.70 -17.80 21.67
CA SER A 126 -11.09 -16.92 22.67
C SER A 126 -10.50 -15.68 22.00
N GLY A 127 -10.14 -14.70 22.80
CA GLY A 127 -9.45 -13.51 22.29
C GLY A 127 -9.00 -12.57 23.39
N THR A 128 -8.40 -11.49 22.97
CA THR A 128 -8.04 -10.32 23.75
C THR A 128 -8.52 -9.08 22.99
N SER A 129 -8.16 -7.89 23.43
CA SER A 129 -8.44 -6.68 22.63
C SER A 129 -7.59 -6.59 21.36
N VAL A 130 -6.50 -7.36 21.22
CA VAL A 130 -5.57 -7.32 20.08
C VAL A 130 -5.43 -8.67 19.36
N SER A 131 -6.19 -9.68 19.74
CA SER A 131 -6.14 -11.00 19.09
C SER A 131 -7.47 -11.74 19.16
N LEU A 132 -7.70 -12.60 18.16
CA LEU A 132 -8.84 -13.50 18.08
C LEU A 132 -8.35 -14.88 17.68
N THR A 133 -8.86 -15.92 18.36
CA THR A 133 -8.58 -17.33 18.04
C THR A 133 -9.87 -18.03 17.63
N SER A 134 -9.80 -18.78 16.52
CA SER A 134 -10.89 -19.66 16.06
C SER A 134 -10.32 -20.84 15.28
N ILE A 135 -10.92 -22.03 15.46
CA ILE A 135 -10.52 -23.25 14.73
C ILE A 135 -10.64 -23.06 13.21
N LEU A 136 -11.58 -22.23 12.75
CA LEU A 136 -11.80 -21.96 11.34
C LEU A 136 -10.60 -21.27 10.67
N LEU A 137 -9.80 -20.54 11.45
CA LEU A 137 -8.62 -19.85 10.95
C LEU A 137 -7.42 -20.79 10.73
N LYS A 138 -7.46 -22.02 11.27
CA LYS A 138 -6.44 -23.05 11.05
C LYS A 138 -6.39 -23.59 9.62
N GLU A 139 -7.46 -23.40 8.85
CA GLU A 139 -7.53 -23.81 7.44
C GLU A 139 -6.77 -22.91 6.47
N TYR A 140 -6.27 -21.77 6.98
CA TYR A 140 -5.59 -20.77 6.19
C TYR A 140 -4.08 -20.77 6.52
N ALA A 141 -3.26 -20.49 5.52
CA ALA A 141 -1.80 -20.39 5.70
C ALA A 141 -1.42 -19.25 6.67
N ASP A 142 -0.23 -19.31 7.23
CA ASP A 142 0.32 -18.22 8.03
C ASP A 142 0.34 -16.92 7.22
N ASN A 143 -0.04 -15.83 7.87
CA ASN A 143 -0.12 -14.49 7.29
C ASN A 143 -1.07 -14.36 6.08
N HIS A 144 -2.01 -15.31 5.90
CA HIS A 144 -3.01 -15.25 4.82
C HIS A 144 -3.87 -13.98 4.88
N PHE A 145 -4.24 -13.54 6.09
CA PHE A 145 -5.05 -12.34 6.32
C PHE A 145 -4.24 -11.09 6.66
N GLN A 146 -2.90 -11.17 6.62
CA GLN A 146 -2.05 -10.03 6.96
C GLN A 146 -2.34 -8.81 6.07
N GLY A 147 -2.49 -7.65 6.69
CA GLY A 147 -2.88 -6.40 6.03
C GLY A 147 -4.38 -6.27 5.75
N GLY A 148 -5.13 -7.36 5.86
CA GLY A 148 -6.59 -7.39 5.71
C GLY A 148 -7.32 -6.83 6.94
N THR A 149 -8.62 -7.08 7.00
CA THR A 149 -9.50 -6.51 8.02
C THR A 149 -10.19 -7.58 8.84
N LEU A 150 -10.19 -7.44 10.17
CA LEU A 150 -11.07 -8.14 11.08
C LEU A 150 -12.25 -7.23 11.42
N GLU A 151 -13.46 -7.71 11.24
CA GLU A 151 -14.71 -7.07 11.64
C GLU A 151 -15.41 -7.94 12.69
N ILE A 152 -15.79 -7.37 13.81
CA ILE A 152 -16.63 -8.04 14.81
C ILE A 152 -18.07 -7.69 14.49
N VAL A 153 -18.85 -8.70 14.07
CA VAL A 153 -20.23 -8.53 13.60
C VAL A 153 -21.22 -8.58 14.78
N ASP A 154 -20.87 -9.34 15.82
CA ASP A 154 -21.73 -9.54 17.00
C ASP A 154 -20.86 -9.78 18.24
N GLY A 155 -21.38 -9.51 19.44
CA GLY A 155 -20.68 -9.66 20.71
C GLY A 155 -20.13 -8.35 21.29
N ALA A 156 -19.13 -8.44 22.17
CA ALA A 156 -18.65 -7.34 22.98
C ALA A 156 -18.10 -6.12 22.19
N CYS A 157 -17.53 -6.34 20.99
CA CYS A 157 -16.95 -5.31 20.13
C CYS A 157 -17.74 -5.18 18.81
N ALA A 158 -19.05 -5.47 18.81
CA ALA A 158 -19.86 -5.47 17.59
C ALA A 158 -19.76 -4.14 16.83
N GLY A 159 -19.52 -4.21 15.52
CA GLY A 159 -19.36 -3.06 14.62
C GLY A 159 -17.92 -2.52 14.53
N GLU A 160 -17.00 -2.97 15.39
CA GLU A 160 -15.60 -2.55 15.29
C GLU A 160 -14.86 -3.28 14.18
N LYS A 161 -13.98 -2.53 13.50
CA LYS A 161 -13.10 -3.03 12.43
C LYS A 161 -11.67 -2.66 12.74
N GLN A 162 -10.76 -3.63 12.60
CA GLN A 162 -9.34 -3.40 12.79
C GLN A 162 -8.52 -4.12 11.71
N ARG A 163 -7.36 -3.54 11.40
CA ARG A 163 -6.41 -4.15 10.47
C ARG A 163 -5.70 -5.33 11.13
N ILE A 164 -5.51 -6.39 10.34
CA ILE A 164 -4.83 -7.61 10.78
C ILE A 164 -3.32 -7.46 10.56
N SER A 165 -2.52 -7.56 11.62
CA SER A 165 -1.06 -7.59 11.54
C SER A 165 -0.50 -8.94 11.08
N GLY A 166 -1.21 -10.03 11.37
CA GLY A 166 -0.85 -11.38 10.93
C GLY A 166 -1.81 -12.45 11.43
N ASN A 167 -1.65 -13.65 10.90
CA ASN A 167 -2.33 -14.83 11.43
C ASN A 167 -1.39 -16.03 11.47
N VAL A 168 -1.60 -16.91 12.47
CA VAL A 168 -0.85 -18.14 12.70
C VAL A 168 -1.81 -19.33 12.55
N SER A 169 -1.58 -20.17 11.54
CA SER A 169 -2.44 -21.30 11.19
C SER A 169 -2.45 -22.40 12.28
N SER A 170 -1.31 -22.68 12.90
CA SER A 170 -1.19 -23.74 13.90
C SER A 170 -2.09 -23.49 15.13
N THR A 171 -2.24 -22.24 15.55
CA THR A 171 -3.10 -21.83 16.67
C THR A 171 -4.49 -21.39 16.21
N GLY A 172 -4.67 -20.99 14.96
CA GLY A 172 -5.88 -20.34 14.46
C GLY A 172 -6.06 -18.94 15.01
N THR A 173 -4.97 -18.22 15.25
CA THR A 173 -4.98 -16.89 15.88
C THR A 173 -4.73 -15.81 14.84
N VAL A 174 -5.56 -14.77 14.86
CA VAL A 174 -5.36 -13.49 14.16
C VAL A 174 -4.91 -12.46 15.18
N THR A 175 -3.89 -11.67 14.84
CA THR A 175 -3.37 -10.55 15.64
C THR A 175 -3.72 -9.23 14.94
N LEU A 176 -4.07 -8.19 15.70
CA LEU A 176 -4.49 -6.89 15.19
C LEU A 176 -3.37 -5.85 15.33
N ASP A 177 -3.34 -4.87 14.43
CA ASP A 177 -2.40 -3.74 14.50
C ASP A 177 -2.73 -2.79 15.66
N THR A 178 -4.02 -2.60 15.94
CA THR A 178 -4.52 -1.76 17.04
C THR A 178 -5.54 -2.51 17.86
N SER A 179 -5.71 -2.10 19.14
CA SER A 179 -6.65 -2.74 20.05
C SER A 179 -8.09 -2.35 19.74
N LEU A 180 -9.00 -3.30 19.91
CA LEU A 180 -10.44 -3.08 20.03
C LEU A 180 -10.76 -2.40 21.38
N SER A 181 -11.95 -1.86 21.50
CA SER A 181 -12.39 -1.17 22.73
C SER A 181 -12.45 -2.09 23.96
N THR A 182 -12.75 -3.38 23.74
CA THR A 182 -12.84 -4.40 24.78
C THR A 182 -12.22 -5.73 24.34
N THR A 183 -12.22 -6.71 25.24
CA THR A 183 -11.76 -8.07 24.97
C THR A 183 -12.80 -8.85 24.15
N ILE A 184 -12.32 -9.55 23.12
CA ILE A 184 -13.12 -10.49 22.34
C ILE A 184 -13.44 -11.72 23.22
N ASP A 185 -14.68 -12.13 23.23
CA ASP A 185 -15.17 -13.30 23.97
C ASP A 185 -15.75 -14.38 23.03
N THR A 186 -16.18 -15.50 23.61
CA THR A 186 -16.74 -16.65 22.89
C THR A 186 -18.11 -16.39 22.26
N THR A 187 -18.75 -15.26 22.55
CA THR A 187 -20.02 -14.83 21.92
C THR A 187 -19.79 -13.99 20.69
N SER A 188 -18.55 -13.51 20.49
CA SER A 188 -18.19 -12.61 19.40
C SER A 188 -18.18 -13.35 18.07
N ARG A 189 -18.95 -12.83 17.11
CA ARG A 189 -18.90 -13.26 15.71
C ARG A 189 -17.97 -12.36 14.94
N PHE A 190 -17.11 -12.96 14.10
CA PHE A 190 -16.13 -12.23 13.32
C PHE A 190 -16.24 -12.53 11.83
N VAL A 191 -15.72 -11.60 11.05
CA VAL A 191 -15.38 -11.74 9.62
C VAL A 191 -13.96 -11.24 9.43
N ALA A 192 -13.06 -12.15 9.06
CA ALA A 192 -11.70 -11.80 8.64
C ALA A 192 -11.64 -11.77 7.10
N ARG A 193 -11.20 -10.66 6.52
CA ARG A 193 -11.06 -10.50 5.07
C ARG A 193 -9.60 -10.34 4.72
N ARG A 194 -9.18 -11.03 3.67
CA ARG A 194 -7.88 -10.82 3.02
C ARG A 194 -7.89 -9.49 2.26
N THR A 195 -6.72 -8.93 2.01
CA THR A 195 -6.53 -7.85 1.05
C THR A 195 -5.54 -8.24 -0.04
N TYR A 196 -5.67 -7.61 -1.19
CA TYR A 196 -4.72 -7.63 -2.29
C TYR A 196 -3.88 -6.34 -2.35
N GLN A 197 -3.84 -5.57 -1.25
CA GLN A 197 -3.19 -4.26 -1.19
C GLN A 197 -1.73 -4.33 -1.65
N ARG A 198 -1.02 -5.39 -1.32
CA ARG A 198 0.37 -5.59 -1.75
C ARG A 198 0.51 -5.68 -3.27
N GLU A 199 -0.41 -6.36 -3.93
CA GLU A 199 -0.43 -6.49 -5.39
C GLU A 199 -0.90 -5.18 -6.04
N ILE A 200 -1.85 -4.47 -5.42
CA ILE A 200 -2.31 -3.14 -5.82
C ILE A 200 -1.13 -2.16 -5.79
N ASP A 201 -0.41 -2.08 -4.66
CA ASP A 201 0.72 -1.17 -4.49
C ASP A 201 1.84 -1.46 -5.49
N ARG A 202 2.20 -2.73 -5.68
CA ARG A 202 3.22 -3.14 -6.66
C ARG A 202 2.82 -2.85 -8.10
N ALA A 203 1.54 -3.04 -8.42
CA ALA A 203 1.03 -2.72 -9.75
C ALA A 203 1.06 -1.21 -9.97
N TRP A 204 0.77 -0.43 -8.93
CA TRP A 204 0.83 1.02 -8.97
C TRP A 204 2.25 1.53 -9.22
N GLU A 205 3.25 0.97 -8.53
CA GLU A 205 4.66 1.28 -8.77
C GLU A 205 5.07 1.00 -10.22
N ASP A 206 4.67 -0.14 -10.78
CA ASP A 206 4.96 -0.48 -12.17
C ASP A 206 4.28 0.49 -13.15
N VAL A 207 3.04 0.90 -12.89
CA VAL A 207 2.32 1.87 -13.72
C VAL A 207 3.00 3.24 -13.68
N GLN A 208 3.44 3.70 -12.51
CA GLN A 208 4.22 4.93 -12.39
C GLN A 208 5.54 4.82 -13.16
N ALA A 209 6.27 3.71 -13.02
CA ALA A 209 7.50 3.48 -13.78
C ALA A 209 7.25 3.45 -15.29
N MET A 210 6.12 2.89 -15.73
CA MET A 210 5.72 2.92 -17.13
C MET A 210 5.49 4.35 -17.63
N ILE A 211 4.81 5.21 -16.86
CA ILE A 211 4.61 6.63 -17.16
C ILE A 211 5.95 7.34 -17.29
N GLN A 212 6.86 7.13 -16.31
CA GLN A 212 8.22 7.71 -16.32
C GLN A 212 9.03 7.24 -17.52
N SER A 213 8.93 5.97 -17.91
CA SER A 213 9.64 5.43 -19.09
C SER A 213 9.24 6.10 -20.41
N LYS A 214 8.08 6.75 -20.43
CA LYS A 214 7.57 7.54 -21.58
C LYS A 214 7.96 9.03 -21.49
N GLY A 215 8.74 9.40 -20.47
CA GLY A 215 9.21 10.77 -20.26
C GLY A 215 8.17 11.68 -19.59
N TYR A 216 7.16 11.09 -18.92
CA TYR A 216 6.19 11.85 -18.14
C TYR A 216 6.46 11.69 -16.65
N ARG A 217 6.19 12.75 -15.89
CA ARG A 217 6.28 12.73 -14.41
C ARG A 217 4.94 12.28 -13.85
N PRO A 218 4.85 11.15 -13.09
CA PRO A 218 3.58 10.69 -12.51
C PRO A 218 2.90 11.74 -11.65
N ALA A 219 3.66 12.54 -10.90
CA ALA A 219 3.15 13.60 -10.04
C ALA A 219 2.37 14.70 -10.79
N LEU A 220 2.57 14.85 -12.11
CA LEU A 220 1.87 15.83 -12.96
C LEU A 220 0.65 15.25 -13.66
N VAL A 221 0.31 13.99 -13.39
CA VAL A 221 -0.95 13.40 -13.83
C VAL A 221 -2.07 13.89 -12.92
N MET A 222 -3.04 14.59 -13.47
CA MET A 222 -4.04 15.30 -12.69
C MET A 222 -5.12 14.40 -12.08
N ASN A 223 -5.39 13.22 -12.67
CA ASN A 223 -6.43 12.33 -12.19
C ASN A 223 -6.01 10.87 -12.28
N SER A 224 -5.96 10.20 -11.13
CA SER A 224 -5.67 8.76 -11.07
C SER A 224 -6.74 7.89 -11.73
N GLU A 225 -7.98 8.37 -11.87
CA GLU A 225 -9.04 7.67 -12.58
C GLU A 225 -8.73 7.46 -14.07
N ASP A 226 -7.97 8.37 -14.69
CA ASP A 226 -7.54 8.22 -16.08
C ASP A 226 -6.63 6.98 -16.25
N ILE A 227 -5.89 6.61 -15.18
CA ILE A 227 -4.94 5.50 -15.16
C ILE A 227 -5.57 4.22 -14.60
N ARG A 228 -6.72 4.33 -13.92
CA ARG A 228 -7.38 3.23 -13.22
C ARG A 228 -7.54 1.95 -14.07
N PRO A 229 -7.97 1.99 -15.36
CA PRO A 229 -8.10 0.77 -16.14
C PRO A 229 -6.77 0.01 -16.32
N VAL A 230 -5.67 0.73 -16.51
CA VAL A 230 -4.33 0.12 -16.65
C VAL A 230 -3.88 -0.46 -15.32
N HIS A 231 -4.06 0.27 -14.22
CA HIS A 231 -3.73 -0.17 -12.88
C HIS A 231 -4.54 -1.42 -12.48
N LEU A 232 -5.87 -1.43 -12.74
CA LEU A 232 -6.76 -2.55 -12.44
C LEU A 232 -6.30 -3.85 -13.12
N PHE A 233 -6.13 -3.83 -14.44
CA PHE A 233 -5.76 -5.03 -15.16
C PHE A 233 -4.35 -5.51 -14.82
N TRP A 234 -3.41 -4.60 -14.59
CA TRP A 234 -2.07 -5.01 -14.15
C TRP A 234 -2.07 -5.62 -12.73
N THR A 235 -2.89 -5.10 -11.84
CA THR A 235 -3.11 -5.70 -10.52
C THR A 235 -3.69 -7.10 -10.63
N LEU A 236 -4.72 -7.30 -11.47
CA LEU A 236 -5.32 -8.62 -11.72
C LEU A 236 -4.31 -9.62 -12.28
N VAL A 237 -3.41 -9.20 -13.18
CA VAL A 237 -2.30 -10.04 -13.66
C VAL A 237 -1.44 -10.51 -12.50
N LYS A 238 -1.01 -9.59 -11.61
CA LYS A 238 -0.17 -9.92 -10.45
C LYS A 238 -0.88 -10.87 -9.49
N VAL A 239 -2.14 -10.57 -9.15
CA VAL A 239 -2.95 -11.41 -8.26
C VAL A 239 -3.11 -12.81 -8.84
N CYS A 240 -3.51 -12.93 -10.10
CA CYS A 240 -3.71 -14.23 -10.75
C CYS A 240 -2.41 -15.02 -10.86
N ARG A 241 -1.27 -14.38 -11.17
CA ARG A 241 0.04 -15.05 -11.17
C ARG A 241 0.44 -15.55 -9.79
N ASN A 242 0.17 -14.80 -8.73
CA ASN A 242 0.43 -15.22 -7.36
C ASN A 242 -0.47 -16.38 -6.89
N LEU A 243 -1.70 -16.48 -7.42
CA LEU A 243 -2.62 -17.58 -7.14
C LEU A 243 -2.33 -18.83 -7.97
N SER A 244 -1.67 -18.67 -9.10
CA SER A 244 -1.33 -19.77 -10.00
C SER A 244 -0.25 -20.68 -9.40
N ARG A 245 -0.41 -21.99 -9.59
CA ARG A 245 0.56 -23.02 -9.18
C ARG A 245 1.30 -23.63 -10.36
N SER A 246 0.76 -23.49 -11.55
CA SER A 246 1.35 -24.03 -12.79
C SER A 246 0.83 -23.27 -14.02
N PRO A 247 1.52 -23.33 -15.18
CA PRO A 247 1.03 -22.75 -16.44
C PRO A 247 -0.29 -23.33 -16.95
N GLU A 248 -0.69 -24.52 -16.49
CA GLU A 248 -1.97 -25.14 -16.84
C GLU A 248 -3.14 -24.71 -15.95
N ASP A 249 -2.84 -23.98 -14.87
CA ASP A 249 -3.82 -23.52 -13.89
C ASP A 249 -4.79 -22.49 -14.51
N ILE A 250 -6.03 -22.50 -14.03
CA ILE A 250 -7.04 -21.52 -14.42
C ILE A 250 -6.60 -20.09 -14.11
N TRP A 251 -5.85 -19.88 -13.02
CA TRP A 251 -5.33 -18.58 -12.64
C TRP A 251 -4.26 -18.06 -13.58
N TRP A 252 -3.42 -18.96 -14.12
CA TRP A 252 -2.44 -18.59 -15.16
C TRP A 252 -3.15 -18.12 -16.43
N LYS A 253 -4.14 -18.87 -16.92
CA LYS A 253 -4.92 -18.51 -18.11
C LYS A 253 -5.65 -17.17 -17.94
N ARG A 254 -6.15 -16.89 -16.73
CA ARG A 254 -6.73 -15.59 -16.42
C ARG A 254 -5.69 -14.48 -16.43
N ALA A 255 -4.51 -14.74 -15.86
CA ALA A 255 -3.43 -13.77 -15.92
C ALA A 255 -3.07 -13.41 -17.36
N GLU A 256 -3.03 -14.39 -18.29
CA GLU A 256 -2.82 -14.15 -19.72
C GLU A 256 -3.95 -13.31 -20.35
N THR A 257 -5.21 -13.58 -19.98
CA THR A 257 -6.35 -12.79 -20.44
C THR A 257 -6.26 -11.35 -19.97
N PHE A 258 -5.99 -11.13 -18.68
CA PHE A 258 -5.86 -9.79 -18.11
C PHE A 258 -4.60 -9.06 -18.62
N ASP A 259 -3.51 -9.79 -18.93
CA ASP A 259 -2.34 -9.19 -19.58
C ASP A 259 -2.68 -8.66 -20.99
N GLY A 260 -3.50 -9.37 -21.76
CA GLY A 260 -4.04 -8.89 -23.03
C GLY A 260 -4.85 -7.59 -22.87
N GLU A 261 -5.72 -7.50 -21.86
CA GLU A 261 -6.47 -6.28 -21.55
C GLU A 261 -5.53 -5.15 -21.09
N PHE A 262 -4.55 -5.44 -20.23
CA PHE A 262 -3.54 -4.47 -19.81
C PHE A 262 -2.77 -3.89 -21.01
N GLN A 263 -2.28 -4.73 -21.94
CA GLN A 263 -1.56 -4.28 -23.13
C GLN A 263 -2.46 -3.41 -24.02
N SER A 264 -3.71 -3.80 -24.21
CA SER A 264 -4.70 -3.01 -24.97
C SER A 264 -4.94 -1.65 -24.33
N ARG A 265 -5.22 -1.61 -23.01
CA ARG A 265 -5.53 -0.37 -22.28
C ARG A 265 -4.33 0.54 -22.17
N SER A 266 -3.13 0.00 -21.89
CA SER A 266 -1.90 0.78 -21.83
C SER A 266 -1.57 1.43 -23.18
N GLY A 267 -1.80 0.73 -24.31
CA GLY A 267 -1.62 1.29 -25.66
C GLY A 267 -2.62 2.40 -26.02
N MET A 268 -3.76 2.46 -25.35
CA MET A 268 -4.81 3.47 -25.55
C MET A 268 -4.86 4.51 -24.42
N LEU A 269 -3.96 4.42 -23.44
CA LEU A 269 -3.98 5.29 -22.26
C LEU A 269 -3.92 6.76 -22.66
N LYS A 270 -4.85 7.55 -22.12
CA LYS A 270 -4.90 8.99 -22.21
C LYS A 270 -5.12 9.55 -20.81
N PHE A 271 -4.43 10.60 -20.47
CA PHE A 271 -4.59 11.27 -19.20
C PHE A 271 -4.37 12.78 -19.33
N ASN A 272 -4.97 13.52 -18.43
CA ASN A 272 -4.75 14.94 -18.26
C ASN A 272 -3.40 15.16 -17.58
N TYR A 273 -2.60 16.09 -18.09
CA TYR A 273 -1.25 16.35 -17.66
C TYR A 273 -1.01 17.84 -17.47
N ASP A 274 -0.55 18.21 -16.29
CA ASP A 274 -0.18 19.58 -15.91
C ASP A 274 1.33 19.73 -16.05
N SER A 275 1.81 20.32 -17.15
CA SER A 275 3.25 20.41 -17.44
C SER A 275 3.91 21.68 -16.88
N ASN A 276 3.12 22.67 -16.51
CA ASN A 276 3.57 23.95 -15.97
C ASN A 276 3.29 24.10 -14.47
N GLU A 277 2.72 23.07 -13.85
CA GLU A 277 2.47 22.98 -12.40
C GLU A 277 1.54 24.11 -11.89
N ASP A 278 0.54 24.52 -12.70
CA ASP A 278 -0.42 25.58 -12.36
C ASP A 278 -1.82 25.06 -11.95
N ASP A 279 -1.94 23.74 -11.78
CA ASP A 279 -3.14 23.04 -11.39
C ASP A 279 -4.24 22.98 -12.46
N TRP A 280 -3.88 23.26 -13.73
CA TRP A 280 -4.75 23.17 -14.89
C TRP A 280 -4.19 22.21 -15.95
N PRO A 281 -5.06 21.46 -16.64
CA PRO A 281 -4.57 20.55 -17.69
C PRO A 281 -4.07 21.29 -18.89
N ASP A 282 -2.76 21.27 -19.14
CA ASP A 282 -2.16 21.86 -20.34
C ASP A 282 -2.34 21.02 -21.58
N ALA A 283 -2.39 19.69 -21.41
CA ALA A 283 -2.41 18.78 -22.53
C ALA A 283 -3.02 17.43 -22.17
N HIS A 284 -3.70 16.82 -23.15
CA HIS A 284 -4.00 15.40 -23.10
C HIS A 284 -2.81 14.60 -23.64
N LYS A 285 -2.19 13.80 -22.79
CA LYS A 285 -1.11 12.88 -23.19
C LYS A 285 -1.68 11.52 -23.54
N SER A 286 -1.07 10.84 -24.51
CA SER A 286 -1.45 9.47 -24.89
C SER A 286 -0.23 8.61 -25.17
N PHE A 287 -0.32 7.34 -24.83
CA PHE A 287 0.73 6.34 -25.06
C PHE A 287 0.71 5.74 -26.47
N ARG A 288 0.04 6.36 -27.43
CA ARG A 288 0.04 5.82 -28.79
C ARG A 288 1.49 5.57 -29.24
N PRO A 289 1.84 4.35 -29.63
CA PRO A 289 3.13 4.11 -30.26
C PRO A 289 3.20 4.99 -31.50
N SER A 290 4.19 5.89 -31.54
CA SER A 290 4.51 6.60 -32.77
C SER A 290 5.08 5.56 -33.73
N PHE A 291 4.27 4.99 -34.61
CA PHE A 291 4.80 4.27 -35.75
C PHE A 291 5.56 5.29 -36.60
N ARG A 292 6.88 5.40 -36.39
CA ARG A 292 7.74 5.95 -37.40
C ARG A 292 7.69 4.98 -38.58
N ARG A 293 7.04 5.42 -39.66
CA ARG A 293 7.20 4.82 -40.99
C ARG A 293 8.62 5.08 -41.51
#